data_afe2a8e65caf6225799bc238c7b7668c
#
_entry.id   afe2a8e65caf6225799bc238c7b7668c
#
_cell.length_a   1.000
_cell.length_b   1.000
_cell.length_c   1.000
_cell.angle_alpha   90.00
_cell.angle_beta   90.00
_cell.angle_gamma   90.00
#
_symmetry.space_group_name_H-M   'P 1'
#
loop_
_entity.id
_entity.type
_entity.pdbx_description
1 polymer ?
#
loop_
_entity_poly.entity_id
_entity_poly.type
_entity_poly.pdbx_seq_one_letter_code
_entity_poly.pdbx_strand_id
1 'polypeptide(L)'
;SFDYPSCNFKSAADTSFCFKRLIAAYRLLVKYGNPADEAIRVLKEKYLTIMHKALDAIREGGFHTPNHRWGIAAALLQGSNLFAAEKEFAAGLKNRAEQYLAEGIDGDEDGEYAERSTGNYNAVVNNAMMAMYQETGDEAFLGYVERNLSMMLTYMDPDDTIFTQNSTRQDQGKLEYADKYFYQYLYMCSREKNPAFDGAAHKIIKDNMERGDLAPDCLHIVMNHDEMMGYHFEEYGFLEEYRKFFRHAGVLRVRK
;
A
#
# COMPACT_ATOMS: atom_id res chain seq x y z
N SER A 1 4.66 -12.03 -17.33
CA SER A 1 4.49 -12.15 -15.88
C SER A 1 5.62 -12.93 -15.24
N PHE A 2 5.81 -12.78 -13.95
CA PHE A 2 6.73 -13.60 -13.20
C PHE A 2 6.10 -14.99 -12.95
N ASP A 3 6.91 -16.02 -13.04
CA ASP A 3 6.48 -17.38 -12.72
C ASP A 3 6.45 -17.57 -11.20
N TYR A 4 5.43 -18.27 -10.72
CA TYR A 4 5.36 -18.72 -9.34
C TYR A 4 5.93 -20.14 -9.26
N PRO A 5 7.16 -20.32 -8.77
CA PRO A 5 7.92 -21.59 -8.98
C PRO A 5 7.23 -22.82 -8.39
N SER A 6 6.47 -22.64 -7.29
CA SER A 6 5.83 -23.76 -6.59
C SER A 6 4.58 -24.31 -7.31
N CYS A 7 4.00 -23.60 -8.26
CA CYS A 7 2.78 -24.04 -8.95
C CYS A 7 2.79 -23.79 -10.46
N ASN A 8 3.91 -23.39 -11.02
CA ASN A 8 4.08 -23.09 -12.45
C ASN A 8 2.98 -22.15 -13.01
N PHE A 9 2.60 -21.17 -12.20
CA PHE A 9 1.51 -20.24 -12.51
C PHE A 9 2.07 -18.86 -12.82
N LYS A 10 1.59 -18.25 -13.91
CA LYS A 10 1.93 -16.87 -14.31
C LYS A 10 0.87 -15.90 -13.80
N SER A 11 1.14 -15.28 -12.67
CA SER A 11 0.22 -14.37 -12.00
C SER A 11 0.48 -12.91 -12.36
N ALA A 12 -0.51 -12.24 -12.92
CA ALA A 12 -0.48 -10.78 -13.10
C ALA A 12 -0.47 -10.04 -11.76
N ALA A 13 -1.22 -10.54 -10.78
CA ALA A 13 -1.31 -9.95 -9.45
C ALA A 13 0.04 -10.01 -8.71
N ASP A 14 0.67 -11.20 -8.61
CA ASP A 14 1.99 -11.33 -7.98
C ASP A 14 3.05 -10.52 -8.74
N THR A 15 2.94 -10.45 -10.07
CA THR A 15 3.79 -9.60 -10.89
C THR A 15 3.60 -8.13 -10.54
N SER A 16 2.38 -7.67 -10.28
CA SER A 16 2.10 -6.29 -9.88
C SER A 16 2.67 -5.95 -8.49
N PHE A 17 2.62 -6.87 -7.55
CA PHE A 17 3.22 -6.70 -6.23
C PHE A 17 4.76 -6.62 -6.30
N CYS A 18 5.39 -7.42 -7.17
CA CYS A 18 6.82 -7.30 -7.47
C CYS A 18 7.12 -5.98 -8.18
N PHE A 19 6.28 -5.56 -9.13
CA PHE A 19 6.45 -4.32 -9.88
C PHE A 19 6.48 -3.09 -8.96
N LYS A 20 5.61 -3.05 -7.93
CA LYS A 20 5.62 -1.99 -6.91
C LYS A 20 6.99 -1.80 -6.26
N ARG A 21 7.71 -2.90 -5.97
CA ARG A 21 9.06 -2.83 -5.39
C ARG A 21 10.11 -2.41 -6.43
N LEU A 22 9.98 -2.90 -7.65
CA LEU A 22 10.88 -2.54 -8.74
C LEU A 22 10.81 -1.04 -9.08
N ILE A 23 9.60 -0.49 -9.21
CA ILE A 23 9.45 0.94 -9.53
C ILE A 23 9.94 1.83 -8.38
N ALA A 24 9.70 1.45 -7.12
CA ALA A 24 10.22 2.19 -5.97
C ALA A 24 11.75 2.21 -5.95
N ALA A 25 12.40 1.07 -6.19
CA ALA A 25 13.85 0.96 -6.29
C ALA A 25 14.40 1.75 -7.50
N TYR A 26 13.73 1.70 -8.64
CA TYR A 26 14.11 2.48 -9.82
C TYR A 26 14.04 3.98 -9.55
N ARG A 27 12.99 4.46 -8.89
CA ARG A 27 12.86 5.87 -8.49
C ARG A 27 14.00 6.32 -7.57
N LEU A 28 14.43 5.47 -6.63
CA LEU A 28 15.61 5.73 -5.81
C LEU A 28 16.89 5.80 -6.62
N LEU A 29 17.08 4.91 -7.61
CA LEU A 29 18.21 4.98 -8.52
C LEU A 29 18.21 6.27 -9.38
N VAL A 30 17.03 6.76 -9.74
CA VAL A 30 16.91 8.05 -10.44
C VAL A 30 17.23 9.21 -9.52
N LYS A 31 16.73 9.18 -8.27
CA LYS A 31 16.85 10.27 -7.29
C LYS A 31 18.27 10.41 -6.73
N TYR A 32 18.90 9.29 -6.39
CA TYR A 32 20.18 9.27 -5.65
C TYR A 32 21.37 8.71 -6.45
N GLY A 33 21.13 8.01 -7.54
CA GLY A 33 22.20 7.38 -8.34
C GLY A 33 23.01 8.42 -9.12
N ASN A 34 24.34 8.32 -9.05
CA ASN A 34 25.22 9.18 -9.84
C ASN A 34 25.04 8.89 -11.35
N PRO A 35 24.54 9.85 -12.16
CA PRO A 35 24.29 9.62 -13.59
C PRO A 35 25.58 9.39 -14.41
N ALA A 36 26.76 9.78 -13.89
CA ALA A 36 28.04 9.54 -14.53
C ALA A 36 28.59 8.13 -14.28
N ASP A 37 27.98 7.37 -13.35
CA ASP A 37 28.38 5.99 -13.07
C ASP A 37 27.76 5.03 -14.09
N GLU A 38 28.62 4.34 -14.85
CA GLU A 38 28.24 3.37 -15.86
C GLU A 38 27.39 2.23 -15.29
N ALA A 39 27.73 1.74 -14.09
CA ALA A 39 26.97 0.65 -13.45
C ALA A 39 25.54 1.09 -13.11
N ILE A 40 25.35 2.33 -12.65
CA ILE A 40 24.03 2.90 -12.38
C ILE A 40 23.23 3.05 -13.68
N ARG A 41 23.86 3.50 -14.76
CA ARG A 41 23.20 3.63 -16.06
C ARG A 41 22.72 2.29 -16.60
N VAL A 42 23.60 1.28 -16.62
CA VAL A 42 23.27 -0.08 -17.04
C VAL A 42 22.17 -0.69 -16.17
N LEU A 43 22.19 -0.44 -14.86
CA LEU A 43 21.18 -0.94 -13.95
C LEU A 43 19.81 -0.32 -14.24
N LYS A 44 19.73 1.00 -14.48
CA LYS A 44 18.47 1.68 -14.88
C LYS A 44 17.88 1.08 -16.16
N GLU A 45 18.69 0.82 -17.18
CA GLU A 45 18.24 0.21 -18.44
C GLU A 45 17.67 -1.20 -18.21
N LYS A 46 18.31 -2.01 -17.36
CA LYS A 46 17.81 -3.34 -16.97
C LYS A 46 16.47 -3.25 -16.23
N TYR A 47 16.32 -2.30 -15.28
CA TYR A 47 15.05 -2.07 -14.60
C TYR A 47 13.93 -1.73 -15.58
N LEU A 48 14.15 -0.78 -16.49
CA LEU A 48 13.17 -0.40 -17.51
C LEU A 48 12.78 -1.59 -18.38
N THR A 49 13.75 -2.38 -18.85
CA THR A 49 13.49 -3.57 -19.66
C THR A 49 12.63 -4.62 -18.93
N ILE A 50 12.92 -4.89 -17.67
CA ILE A 50 12.16 -5.85 -16.86
C ILE A 50 10.76 -5.32 -16.58
N MET A 51 10.63 -4.03 -16.21
CA MET A 51 9.36 -3.40 -15.91
C MET A 51 8.45 -3.32 -17.13
N HIS A 52 8.97 -3.02 -18.31
CA HIS A 52 8.20 -3.03 -19.56
C HIS A 52 7.57 -4.41 -19.81
N LYS A 53 8.40 -5.47 -19.76
CA LYS A 53 7.91 -6.85 -19.93
C LYS A 53 6.90 -7.28 -18.87
N ALA A 54 7.09 -6.82 -17.63
CA ALA A 54 6.15 -7.09 -16.54
C ALA A 54 4.80 -6.42 -16.82
N LEU A 55 4.81 -5.17 -17.26
CA LEU A 55 3.59 -4.38 -17.55
C LEU A 55 2.79 -4.97 -18.72
N ASP A 56 3.43 -5.47 -19.78
CA ASP A 56 2.73 -6.20 -20.84
C ASP A 56 1.93 -7.37 -20.28
N ALA A 57 2.58 -8.15 -19.42
CA ALA A 57 1.94 -9.32 -18.81
C ALA A 57 0.86 -8.94 -17.77
N ILE A 58 1.04 -7.85 -17.03
CA ILE A 58 0.05 -7.32 -16.09
C ILE A 58 -1.19 -6.83 -16.85
N ARG A 59 -1.00 -6.15 -17.97
CA ARG A 59 -2.08 -5.62 -18.82
C ARG A 59 -2.97 -6.74 -19.37
N GLU A 60 -2.36 -7.85 -19.83
CA GLU A 60 -3.08 -9.00 -20.41
C GLU A 60 -3.68 -9.93 -19.36
N GLY A 61 -3.20 -9.88 -18.12
CA GLY A 61 -3.62 -10.77 -17.05
C GLY A 61 -4.91 -10.34 -16.37
N GLY A 62 -5.38 -11.22 -15.47
CA GLY A 62 -6.56 -11.01 -14.65
C GLY A 62 -6.23 -11.03 -13.15
N PHE A 63 -7.28 -11.00 -12.33
CA PHE A 63 -7.20 -11.06 -10.88
C PHE A 63 -8.14 -12.13 -10.31
N HIS A 64 -7.89 -12.55 -9.07
CA HIS A 64 -8.67 -13.56 -8.38
C HIS A 64 -9.41 -13.00 -7.14
N THR A 65 -8.88 -11.93 -6.54
CA THR A 65 -9.40 -11.32 -5.31
C THR A 65 -9.38 -9.79 -5.42
N PRO A 66 -10.20 -9.07 -4.64
CA PRO A 66 -10.27 -7.61 -4.70
C PRO A 66 -8.92 -6.91 -4.57
N ASN A 67 -8.08 -7.31 -3.61
CA ASN A 67 -6.77 -6.69 -3.43
C ASN A 67 -5.86 -6.82 -4.68
N HIS A 68 -5.98 -7.92 -5.42
CA HIS A 68 -5.26 -8.11 -6.69
C HIS A 68 -5.66 -7.08 -7.73
N ARG A 69 -6.96 -6.76 -7.84
CA ARG A 69 -7.48 -5.76 -8.76
C ARG A 69 -6.82 -4.41 -8.53
N TRP A 70 -6.74 -3.99 -7.28
CA TRP A 70 -6.14 -2.68 -6.94
C TRP A 70 -4.63 -2.66 -7.13
N GLY A 71 -3.93 -3.74 -6.78
CA GLY A 71 -2.49 -3.87 -7.05
C GLY A 71 -2.17 -3.80 -8.55
N ILE A 72 -2.99 -4.45 -9.38
CA ILE A 72 -2.87 -4.40 -10.84
C ILE A 72 -3.15 -2.98 -11.36
N ALA A 73 -4.25 -2.34 -10.95
CA ALA A 73 -4.59 -0.99 -11.38
C ALA A 73 -3.49 0.02 -11.03
N ALA A 74 -2.95 -0.04 -9.81
CA ALA A 74 -1.84 0.79 -9.38
C ALA A 74 -0.58 0.58 -10.23
N ALA A 75 -0.19 -0.67 -10.49
CA ALA A 75 0.98 -0.98 -11.33
C ALA A 75 0.82 -0.46 -12.76
N LEU A 76 -0.38 -0.56 -13.33
CA LEU A 76 -0.68 -0.07 -14.68
C LEU A 76 -0.60 1.46 -14.77
N LEU A 77 -1.11 2.20 -13.78
CA LEU A 77 -1.00 3.65 -13.73
C LEU A 77 0.46 4.10 -13.53
N GLN A 78 1.20 3.46 -12.62
CA GLN A 78 2.63 3.71 -12.44
C GLN A 78 3.41 3.46 -13.73
N GLY A 79 3.09 2.37 -14.43
CA GLY A 79 3.71 2.04 -15.73
C GLY A 79 3.36 3.03 -16.82
N SER A 80 2.11 3.47 -16.90
CA SER A 80 1.67 4.48 -17.86
C SER A 80 2.47 5.78 -17.75
N ASN A 81 2.69 6.25 -16.52
CA ASN A 81 3.48 7.47 -16.28
C ASN A 81 4.98 7.24 -16.53
N LEU A 82 5.52 6.07 -16.11
CA LEU A 82 6.92 5.73 -16.33
C LEU A 82 7.29 5.68 -17.82
N PHE A 83 6.40 5.14 -18.65
CA PHE A 83 6.59 4.98 -20.10
C PHE A 83 5.79 5.99 -20.92
N ALA A 84 5.53 7.18 -20.40
CA ALA A 84 4.73 8.22 -21.05
C ALA A 84 5.25 8.64 -22.43
N ALA A 85 6.54 8.46 -22.70
CA ALA A 85 7.15 8.69 -24.02
C ALA A 85 6.68 7.68 -25.08
N GLU A 86 6.32 6.46 -24.69
CA GLU A 86 5.80 5.38 -25.52
C GLU A 86 4.27 5.48 -25.57
N LYS A 87 3.73 6.45 -26.30
CA LYS A 87 2.34 6.90 -26.22
C LYS A 87 1.30 5.80 -26.33
N GLU A 88 1.45 4.87 -27.27
CA GLU A 88 0.50 3.77 -27.48
C GLU A 88 0.54 2.78 -26.32
N PHE A 89 1.74 2.42 -25.86
CA PHE A 89 1.93 1.53 -24.71
C PHE A 89 1.34 2.14 -23.44
N ALA A 90 1.71 3.38 -23.13
CA ALA A 90 1.22 4.12 -21.96
C ALA A 90 -0.32 4.26 -21.97
N ALA A 91 -0.90 4.60 -23.12
CA ALA A 91 -2.35 4.69 -23.27
C ALA A 91 -3.04 3.33 -23.06
N GLY A 92 -2.46 2.25 -23.56
CA GLY A 92 -2.98 0.89 -23.34
C GLY A 92 -2.98 0.49 -21.87
N LEU A 93 -1.91 0.81 -21.13
CA LEU A 93 -1.82 0.58 -19.69
C LEU A 93 -2.88 1.39 -18.93
N LYS A 94 -3.00 2.68 -19.22
CA LYS A 94 -3.97 3.57 -18.58
C LYS A 94 -5.40 3.09 -18.82
N ASN A 95 -5.76 2.81 -20.07
CA ASN A 95 -7.09 2.31 -20.43
C ASN A 95 -7.44 1.02 -19.66
N ARG A 96 -6.48 0.11 -19.50
CA ARG A 96 -6.69 -1.11 -18.72
C ARG A 96 -6.92 -0.83 -17.23
N ALA A 97 -6.18 0.10 -16.65
CA ALA A 97 -6.40 0.54 -15.27
C ALA A 97 -7.80 1.17 -15.10
N GLU A 98 -8.22 2.04 -16.03
CA GLU A 98 -9.53 2.68 -16.01
C GLU A 98 -10.69 1.66 -16.09
N GLN A 99 -10.53 0.55 -16.82
CA GLN A 99 -11.50 -0.53 -16.84
C GLN A 99 -11.70 -1.16 -15.45
N TYR A 100 -10.62 -1.38 -14.69
CA TYR A 100 -10.72 -1.88 -13.32
C TYR A 100 -11.36 -0.86 -12.37
N LEU A 101 -11.03 0.42 -12.52
CA LEU A 101 -11.54 1.51 -11.68
C LEU A 101 -13.02 1.82 -11.96
N ALA A 102 -13.50 1.57 -13.18
CA ALA A 102 -14.90 1.79 -13.55
C ALA A 102 -15.90 0.93 -12.75
N GLU A 103 -15.46 -0.17 -12.16
CA GLU A 103 -16.28 -1.00 -11.28
C GLU A 103 -16.47 -0.41 -9.87
N GLY A 104 -15.77 0.68 -9.54
CA GLY A 104 -15.78 1.31 -8.21
C GLY A 104 -14.86 0.60 -7.21
N ILE A 105 -14.49 1.32 -6.15
CA ILE A 105 -13.67 0.81 -5.05
C ILE A 105 -14.57 0.12 -4.02
N ASP A 106 -14.16 -1.04 -3.54
CA ASP A 106 -14.91 -1.92 -2.64
C ASP A 106 -14.80 -1.56 -1.14
N GLY A 107 -14.46 -0.31 -0.83
CA GLY A 107 -14.42 0.22 0.53
C GLY A 107 -15.77 0.76 0.99
N ASP A 108 -16.21 0.38 2.18
CA ASP A 108 -17.45 0.88 2.77
C ASP A 108 -17.29 2.22 3.51
N GLU A 109 -18.39 2.75 4.03
CA GLU A 109 -18.42 4.02 4.76
C GLU A 109 -17.67 3.99 6.10
N ASP A 110 -17.51 2.80 6.69
CA ASP A 110 -16.79 2.56 7.93
C ASP A 110 -15.29 2.34 7.72
N GLY A 111 -14.84 2.23 6.47
CA GLY A 111 -13.43 2.02 6.09
C GLY A 111 -13.03 0.55 5.89
N GLU A 112 -14.00 -0.39 5.94
CA GLU A 112 -13.71 -1.79 5.69
C GLU A 112 -13.68 -2.08 4.17
N TYR A 113 -12.71 -2.88 3.75
CA TYR A 113 -12.67 -3.42 2.39
C TYR A 113 -13.32 -4.80 2.32
N ALA A 114 -13.74 -5.22 1.13
CA ALA A 114 -14.51 -6.45 0.92
C ALA A 114 -13.87 -7.71 1.53
N GLU A 115 -12.54 -7.78 1.59
CA GLU A 115 -11.83 -8.94 2.15
C GLU A 115 -11.75 -8.93 3.69
N ARG A 116 -12.05 -7.81 4.34
CA ARG A 116 -12.00 -7.64 5.82
C ARG A 116 -10.69 -8.12 6.46
N SER A 117 -9.62 -8.10 5.71
CA SER A 117 -8.33 -8.65 6.12
C SER A 117 -7.46 -7.57 6.76
N THR A 118 -7.77 -7.27 8.02
CA THR A 118 -7.10 -6.24 8.80
C THR A 118 -5.63 -6.56 9.07
N GLY A 119 -5.29 -7.85 9.23
CA GLY A 119 -3.92 -8.29 9.43
C GLY A 119 -3.05 -8.25 8.17
N ASN A 120 -3.64 -8.13 6.96
CA ASN A 120 -2.87 -8.18 5.74
C ASN A 120 -3.43 -7.34 4.58
N TYR A 121 -4.58 -7.73 4.01
CA TYR A 121 -4.98 -7.20 2.69
C TYR A 121 -5.54 -5.78 2.73
N ASN A 122 -6.05 -5.30 3.88
CA ASN A 122 -6.41 -3.89 4.02
C ASN A 122 -5.17 -3.00 3.80
N ALA A 123 -4.02 -3.35 4.37
CA ALA A 123 -2.77 -2.63 4.13
C ALA A 123 -2.31 -2.71 2.66
N VAL A 124 -2.53 -3.84 1.99
CA VAL A 124 -2.23 -4.00 0.55
C VAL A 124 -3.10 -3.06 -0.29
N VAL A 125 -4.41 -2.97 0.02
CA VAL A 125 -5.33 -2.08 -0.69
C VAL A 125 -4.97 -0.61 -0.44
N ASN A 126 -4.71 -0.21 0.81
CA ASN A 126 -4.24 1.15 1.13
C ASN A 126 -2.99 1.52 0.31
N ASN A 127 -2.03 0.60 0.22
CA ASN A 127 -0.81 0.81 -0.58
C ASN A 127 -1.11 1.03 -2.06
N ALA A 128 -2.10 0.33 -2.61
CA ALA A 128 -2.51 0.51 -3.99
C ALA A 128 -3.21 1.87 -4.18
N MET A 129 -4.11 2.26 -3.26
CA MET A 129 -4.78 3.57 -3.29
C MET A 129 -3.78 4.71 -3.22
N MET A 130 -2.81 4.66 -2.30
CA MET A 130 -1.75 5.67 -2.19
C MET A 130 -0.93 5.76 -3.48
N ALA A 131 -0.57 4.61 -4.08
CA ALA A 131 0.15 4.60 -5.35
C ALA A 131 -0.69 5.21 -6.49
N MET A 132 -1.98 4.90 -6.57
CA MET A 132 -2.88 5.49 -7.57
C MET A 132 -3.04 7.00 -7.37
N TYR A 133 -3.17 7.47 -6.14
CA TYR A 133 -3.15 8.91 -5.85
C TYR A 133 -1.86 9.57 -6.34
N GLN A 134 -0.70 8.98 -6.06
CA GLN A 134 0.60 9.53 -6.48
C GLN A 134 0.74 9.67 -8.01
N GLU A 135 0.09 8.80 -8.75
CA GLU A 135 0.13 8.80 -10.22
C GLU A 135 -0.94 9.69 -10.87
N THR A 136 -2.05 9.94 -10.18
CA THR A 136 -3.22 10.64 -10.78
C THR A 136 -3.52 11.99 -10.14
N GLY A 137 -3.14 12.19 -8.87
CA GLY A 137 -3.54 13.34 -8.08
C GLY A 137 -5.01 13.29 -7.60
N ASP A 138 -5.72 12.18 -7.79
CA ASP A 138 -7.13 12.04 -7.38
C ASP A 138 -7.23 11.75 -5.88
N GLU A 139 -7.63 12.76 -5.12
CA GLU A 139 -7.80 12.71 -3.64
C GLU A 139 -8.84 11.67 -3.18
N ALA A 140 -9.73 11.22 -4.05
CA ALA A 140 -10.69 10.19 -3.70
C ALA A 140 -10.00 8.91 -3.22
N PHE A 141 -8.85 8.56 -3.79
CA PHE A 141 -8.06 7.40 -3.35
C PHE A 141 -7.56 7.55 -1.90
N LEU A 142 -7.09 8.74 -1.51
CA LEU A 142 -6.68 8.98 -0.12
C LEU A 142 -7.86 8.98 0.84
N GLY A 143 -9.04 9.38 0.41
CA GLY A 143 -10.25 9.28 1.22
C GLY A 143 -10.59 7.84 1.63
N TYR A 144 -10.29 6.84 0.80
CA TYR A 144 -10.41 5.42 1.17
C TYR A 144 -9.35 5.02 2.20
N VAL A 145 -8.11 5.46 2.01
CA VAL A 145 -7.01 5.22 2.96
C VAL A 145 -7.33 5.81 4.33
N GLU A 146 -7.77 7.07 4.37
CA GLU A 146 -8.12 7.77 5.61
C GLU A 146 -9.21 7.05 6.39
N ARG A 147 -10.30 6.64 5.71
CA ARG A 147 -11.38 5.87 6.37
C ARG A 147 -10.89 4.53 6.90
N ASN A 148 -10.09 3.79 6.13
CA ASN A 148 -9.54 2.52 6.57
C ASN A 148 -8.58 2.71 7.76
N LEU A 149 -7.67 3.66 7.71
CA LEU A 149 -6.76 3.95 8.83
C LEU A 149 -7.51 4.42 10.08
N SER A 150 -8.57 5.21 9.94
CA SER A 150 -9.46 5.62 11.05
C SER A 150 -10.17 4.40 11.67
N MET A 151 -10.63 3.45 10.86
CA MET A 151 -11.15 2.17 11.34
C MET A 151 -10.05 1.39 12.08
N MET A 152 -8.85 1.29 11.50
CA MET A 152 -7.75 0.55 12.08
C MET A 152 -7.31 1.08 13.45
N LEU A 153 -7.43 2.39 13.73
CA LEU A 153 -7.22 2.94 15.09
C LEU A 153 -8.09 2.24 16.14
N THR A 154 -9.30 1.84 15.77
CA THR A 154 -10.22 1.14 16.66
C THR A 154 -10.00 -0.37 16.71
N TYR A 155 -9.29 -0.93 15.74
CA TYR A 155 -8.99 -2.36 15.63
C TYR A 155 -7.62 -2.74 16.22
N MET A 156 -6.75 -1.76 16.48
CA MET A 156 -5.50 -1.98 17.22
C MET A 156 -5.78 -2.04 18.72
N ASP A 157 -5.16 -2.98 19.39
CA ASP A 157 -5.15 -3.11 20.85
C ASP A 157 -3.89 -2.41 21.44
N PRO A 158 -3.85 -2.12 22.77
CA PRO A 158 -2.75 -1.37 23.38
C PRO A 158 -1.36 -2.00 23.22
N ASP A 159 -1.28 -3.31 22.96
CA ASP A 159 -0.06 -4.08 22.72
C ASP A 159 0.33 -4.13 21.22
N ASP A 160 -0.27 -3.27 20.39
CA ASP A 160 -0.06 -3.20 18.94
C ASP A 160 -0.59 -4.41 18.14
N THR A 161 -1.31 -5.32 18.78
CA THR A 161 -2.00 -6.40 18.07
C THR A 161 -3.24 -5.88 17.35
N ILE A 162 -3.63 -6.57 16.30
CA ILE A 162 -4.77 -6.18 15.45
C ILE A 162 -5.91 -7.18 15.62
N PHE A 163 -7.13 -6.67 15.74
CA PHE A 163 -8.34 -7.49 15.68
C PHE A 163 -8.53 -8.10 14.29
N THR A 164 -8.42 -9.43 14.18
CA THR A 164 -8.48 -10.19 12.92
C THR A 164 -9.67 -11.17 12.84
N GLN A 165 -10.52 -11.25 13.90
CA GLN A 165 -11.57 -12.26 13.99
C GLN A 165 -12.63 -12.16 12.89
N ASN A 166 -12.86 -10.96 12.34
CA ASN A 166 -13.82 -10.73 11.26
C ASN A 166 -13.22 -10.90 9.85
N SER A 167 -11.93 -11.20 9.74
CA SER A 167 -11.30 -11.44 8.44
C SER A 167 -11.95 -12.59 7.69
N THR A 168 -12.09 -12.47 6.38
CA THR A 168 -12.54 -13.56 5.49
C THR A 168 -11.36 -14.27 4.82
N ARG A 169 -10.15 -13.96 5.23
CA ARG A 169 -8.92 -14.45 4.63
C ARG A 169 -8.08 -15.25 5.63
N GLN A 170 -6.87 -15.64 5.21
CA GLN A 170 -5.99 -16.51 5.99
C GLN A 170 -5.42 -15.89 7.27
N ASP A 171 -5.62 -14.61 7.50
CA ASP A 171 -5.29 -13.92 8.75
C ASP A 171 -6.41 -14.00 9.80
N GLN A 172 -7.56 -14.63 9.50
CA GLN A 172 -8.66 -14.77 10.43
C GLN A 172 -8.21 -15.43 11.75
N GLY A 173 -8.40 -14.71 12.85
CA GLY A 173 -8.06 -15.18 14.18
C GLY A 173 -6.57 -15.34 14.47
N LYS A 174 -5.68 -14.90 13.58
CA LYS A 174 -4.23 -14.92 13.82
C LYS A 174 -3.77 -13.70 14.60
N LEU A 175 -2.68 -13.88 15.33
CA LEU A 175 -1.95 -12.79 15.95
C LEU A 175 -1.21 -12.04 14.85
N GLU A 176 -1.59 -10.78 14.63
CA GLU A 176 -0.97 -9.86 13.68
C GLU A 176 -0.69 -8.53 14.37
N TYR A 177 0.37 -7.84 13.96
CA TYR A 177 0.77 -6.53 14.46
C TYR A 177 0.53 -5.44 13.43
N ALA A 178 0.50 -4.18 13.89
CA ALA A 178 0.18 -3.02 13.06
C ALA A 178 1.35 -2.51 12.19
N ASP A 179 2.50 -3.16 12.20
CA ASP A 179 3.72 -2.76 11.50
C ASP A 179 3.51 -2.43 10.01
N LYS A 180 2.61 -3.16 9.33
CA LYS A 180 2.24 -2.94 7.92
C LYS A 180 1.57 -1.59 7.66
N TYR A 181 1.00 -0.96 8.69
CA TYR A 181 0.31 0.33 8.61
C TYR A 181 1.21 1.52 8.95
N PHE A 182 2.42 1.28 9.48
CA PHE A 182 3.33 2.33 9.91
C PHE A 182 3.49 3.45 8.89
N TYR A 183 3.94 3.11 7.68
CA TYR A 183 4.23 4.13 6.69
C TYR A 183 2.97 4.80 6.14
N GLN A 184 1.83 4.13 6.18
CA GLN A 184 0.54 4.67 5.73
C GLN A 184 0.09 5.79 6.67
N TYR A 185 0.15 5.57 7.98
CA TYR A 185 -0.08 6.61 8.98
C TYR A 185 0.93 7.74 8.84
N LEU A 186 2.22 7.42 8.71
CA LEU A 186 3.28 8.41 8.52
C LEU A 186 3.05 9.27 7.28
N TYR A 187 2.68 8.67 6.16
CA TYR A 187 2.36 9.39 4.92
C TYR A 187 1.19 10.34 5.10
N MET A 188 0.10 9.86 5.68
CA MET A 188 -1.10 10.67 5.87
C MET A 188 -0.83 11.84 6.82
N CYS A 189 -0.16 11.65 7.95
CA CYS A 189 0.14 12.73 8.89
C CYS A 189 1.25 13.68 8.40
N SER A 190 2.14 13.25 7.50
CA SER A 190 3.13 14.15 6.87
C SER A 190 2.50 15.12 5.87
N ARG A 191 1.34 14.77 5.31
CA ARG A 191 0.58 15.63 4.39
C ARG A 191 -0.33 16.61 5.13
N GLU A 192 -1.05 16.10 6.11
CA GLU A 192 -1.98 16.86 6.93
C GLU A 192 -1.87 16.40 8.37
N LYS A 193 -1.61 17.35 9.29
CA LYS A 193 -1.49 17.02 10.71
C LYS A 193 -2.75 16.37 11.25
N ASN A 194 -2.63 15.10 11.59
CA ASN A 194 -3.64 14.32 12.26
C ASN A 194 -3.04 13.69 13.53
N PRO A 195 -3.39 14.21 14.74
CA PRO A 195 -2.80 13.73 15.98
C PRO A 195 -2.98 12.23 16.23
N ALA A 196 -4.11 11.65 15.81
CA ALA A 196 -4.36 10.22 15.99
C ALA A 196 -3.50 9.37 15.07
N PHE A 197 -3.26 9.81 13.83
CA PHE A 197 -2.38 9.12 12.88
C PHE A 197 -0.91 9.28 13.26
N ASP A 198 -0.51 10.46 13.74
CA ASP A 198 0.83 10.70 14.30
C ASP A 198 1.12 9.76 15.47
N GLY A 199 0.24 9.74 16.47
CA GLY A 199 0.35 8.85 17.62
C GLY A 199 0.37 7.37 17.24
N ALA A 200 -0.43 6.96 16.23
CA ALA A 200 -0.42 5.61 15.72
C ALA A 200 0.93 5.24 15.07
N ALA A 201 1.44 6.09 14.17
CA ALA A 201 2.72 5.85 13.52
C ALA A 201 3.86 5.78 14.55
N HIS A 202 3.89 6.72 15.51
CA HIS A 202 4.89 6.74 16.57
C HIS A 202 4.84 5.48 17.45
N LYS A 203 3.64 5.09 17.90
CA LYS A 203 3.47 3.88 18.69
C LYS A 203 3.92 2.63 17.93
N ILE A 204 3.46 2.45 16.70
CA ILE A 204 3.78 1.26 15.90
C ILE A 204 5.29 1.10 15.74
N ILE A 205 6.02 2.15 15.37
CA ILE A 205 7.47 2.05 15.18
C ILE A 205 8.21 1.82 16.50
N LYS A 206 7.75 2.44 17.59
CA LYS A 206 8.32 2.26 18.92
C LYS A 206 8.15 0.82 19.40
N ASP A 207 6.93 0.29 19.37
CA ASP A 207 6.61 -1.07 19.80
C ASP A 207 7.34 -2.12 18.95
N ASN A 208 7.45 -1.88 17.63
CA ASN A 208 8.22 -2.72 16.71
C ASN A 208 9.70 -2.79 17.12
N MET A 209 10.30 -1.63 17.42
CA MET A 209 11.70 -1.56 17.88
C MET A 209 11.89 -2.21 19.27
N GLU A 210 10.95 -2.04 20.19
CA GLU A 210 10.99 -2.66 21.53
C GLU A 210 10.90 -4.19 21.47
N ARG A 211 10.15 -4.74 20.52
CA ARG A 211 10.13 -6.18 20.24
C ARG A 211 11.42 -6.71 19.62
N GLY A 212 12.30 -5.82 19.17
CA GLY A 212 13.53 -6.19 18.47
C GLY A 212 13.30 -6.62 17.02
N ASP A 213 12.16 -6.24 16.44
CA ASP A 213 11.85 -6.49 15.03
C ASP A 213 12.66 -5.57 14.13
N LEU A 214 12.90 -6.02 12.90
CA LEU A 214 13.48 -5.17 11.87
C LEU A 214 12.53 -4.02 11.55
N ALA A 215 13.10 -2.90 11.06
CA ALA A 215 12.30 -1.81 10.56
C ALA A 215 11.28 -2.33 9.53
N PRO A 216 10.04 -1.81 9.53
CA PRO A 216 9.02 -2.23 8.58
C PRO A 216 9.53 -2.18 7.13
N ASP A 217 9.08 -3.12 6.28
CA ASP A 217 9.47 -3.23 4.85
C ASP A 217 8.90 -2.06 4.02
N CYS A 218 9.17 -0.84 4.45
CA CYS A 218 8.69 0.40 3.85
C CYS A 218 9.80 1.43 3.61
N LEU A 219 11.05 1.17 4.04
CA LEU A 219 12.14 2.14 3.96
C LEU A 219 12.31 2.68 2.54
N HIS A 220 12.24 1.82 1.52
CA HIS A 220 12.34 2.22 0.12
C HIS A 220 11.19 3.13 -0.33
N ILE A 221 10.03 3.06 0.33
CA ILE A 221 8.89 3.95 0.07
C ILE A 221 9.13 5.28 0.77
N VAL A 222 9.50 5.27 2.05
CA VAL A 222 9.81 6.47 2.84
C VAL A 222 10.90 7.30 2.16
N MET A 223 11.97 6.67 1.67
CA MET A 223 13.06 7.37 0.97
C MET A 223 12.66 8.02 -0.36
N ASN A 224 11.54 7.63 -0.96
CA ASN A 224 10.99 8.31 -2.13
C ASN A 224 10.21 9.60 -1.79
N HIS A 225 9.91 9.83 -0.50
CA HIS A 225 9.10 10.95 0.00
C HIS A 225 9.89 11.78 1.02
N ASP A 226 10.39 12.94 0.59
CA ASP A 226 11.22 13.80 1.44
C ASP A 226 10.47 14.30 2.68
N GLU A 227 9.16 14.53 2.55
CA GLU A 227 8.26 14.92 3.63
C GLU A 227 8.18 13.87 4.76
N MET A 228 8.32 12.59 4.42
CA MET A 228 8.33 11.51 5.41
C MET A 228 9.69 11.36 6.08
N MET A 229 10.78 11.58 5.35
CA MET A 229 12.14 11.44 5.87
C MET A 229 12.49 12.46 6.94
N GLY A 230 11.94 13.66 6.86
CA GLY A 230 12.13 14.74 7.83
C GLY A 230 11.05 14.84 8.90
N TYR A 231 10.13 13.88 8.97
CA TYR A 231 9.00 13.94 9.87
C TYR A 231 9.41 13.74 11.34
N HIS A 232 8.89 14.58 12.20
CA HIS A 232 9.09 14.51 13.65
C HIS A 232 7.75 14.22 14.32
N PHE A 233 7.68 13.10 15.03
CA PHE A 233 6.51 12.73 15.81
C PHE A 233 6.28 13.70 16.97
N GLU A 234 5.03 14.03 17.22
CA GLU A 234 4.62 14.71 18.44
C GLU A 234 4.15 13.66 19.47
N GLU A 235 4.19 13.99 20.77
CA GLU A 235 3.67 13.09 21.80
C GLU A 235 2.14 13.26 21.91
N TYR A 236 1.42 12.48 21.13
CA TYR A 236 -0.04 12.39 21.23
C TYR A 236 -0.49 11.14 21.96
N GLY A 237 -1.55 11.26 22.74
CA GLY A 237 -2.26 10.10 23.26
C GLY A 237 -2.86 9.31 22.10
N PHE A 238 -2.48 8.01 22.01
CA PHE A 238 -2.80 7.21 20.83
C PHE A 238 -4.21 6.64 20.86
N LEU A 239 -4.70 6.27 22.03
CA LEU A 239 -5.91 5.48 22.14
C LEU A 239 -6.86 6.11 23.15
N GLU A 240 -7.88 6.80 22.66
CA GLU A 240 -8.97 7.29 23.46
C GLU A 240 -10.00 6.19 23.78
N GLU A 241 -10.81 6.42 24.82
CA GLU A 241 -12.00 5.60 25.05
C GLU A 241 -12.95 5.73 23.87
N TYR A 242 -13.46 4.60 23.39
CA TYR A 242 -14.44 4.61 22.30
C TYR A 242 -15.42 3.43 22.40
N ARG A 243 -16.57 3.63 21.74
CA ARG A 243 -17.54 2.58 21.45
C ARG A 243 -18.05 2.78 20.03
N LYS A 244 -17.72 1.87 19.11
CA LYS A 244 -18.14 1.95 17.71
C LYS A 244 -18.69 0.60 17.23
N PHE A 245 -19.84 0.67 16.57
CA PHE A 245 -20.44 -0.47 15.89
C PHE A 245 -20.23 -0.33 14.37
N PHE A 246 -19.50 -1.27 13.80
CA PHE A 246 -19.24 -1.38 12.37
C PHE A 246 -20.36 -2.21 11.75
N ARG A 247 -21.35 -1.52 11.17
CA ARG A 247 -22.62 -2.11 10.75
C ARG A 247 -22.41 -3.23 9.71
N HIS A 248 -21.62 -2.96 8.68
CA HIS A 248 -21.40 -3.90 7.56
C HIS A 248 -20.54 -5.10 7.99
N ALA A 249 -19.63 -4.91 8.89
CA ALA A 249 -18.80 -5.98 9.46
C ALA A 249 -19.51 -6.78 10.57
N GLY A 250 -20.56 -6.21 11.19
CA GLY A 250 -21.24 -6.80 12.35
C GLY A 250 -20.37 -6.81 13.62
N VAL A 251 -19.41 -5.89 13.73
CA VAL A 251 -18.41 -5.82 14.81
C VAL A 251 -18.71 -4.65 15.74
N LEU A 252 -18.73 -4.90 17.05
CA LEU A 252 -18.72 -3.87 18.07
C LEU A 252 -17.36 -3.82 18.74
N ARG A 253 -16.66 -2.71 18.59
CA ARG A 253 -15.38 -2.46 19.30
C ARG A 253 -15.62 -1.48 20.44
N VAL A 254 -15.06 -1.80 21.59
CA VAL A 254 -15.15 -0.97 22.81
C VAL A 254 -13.78 -0.92 23.45
N ARG A 255 -13.30 0.28 23.74
CA ARG A 255 -12.13 0.53 24.59
C ARG A 255 -12.58 1.37 25.78
N LYS A 256 -12.16 0.97 26.99
CA LYS A 256 -12.43 1.66 28.25
C LYS A 256 -11.12 2.17 28.85
#